data_d03194bd233415d8f795827f1fe2021d
#
_entry.id   d03194bd233415d8f795827f1fe2021d
#
_cell.length_a   1.000
_cell.length_b   1.000
_cell.length_c   1.000
_cell.angle_alpha   90.00
_cell.angle_beta   90.00
_cell.angle_gamma   90.00
#
_symmetry.space_group_name_H-M   'P 1'
#
loop_
_entity.id
_entity.type
_entity.pdbx_description
1 polymer ?
#
loop_
_entity_poly.entity_id
_entity_poly.type
_entity_poly.pdbx_seq_one_letter_code
_entity_poly.pdbx_strand_id
1 'polypeptide(L)'
;LHSFSGTSVRSTKTWLGAFIAQGYCATVGNVYEPYLEHTHRPHVLLAHLMSGGSFGEAVALSTPSLSWQSVAIGDPLYRPFKVSLAEQLKSSEVSTFTDYACLREINRMLKQEGSEPAIAYARSKFISQPSLALAYRLAQLYASEAKDREAVEVLKIIRFMTRFSSDDFVLVQKIANFLHKLDEGEMALNIYKNLLEERELDKQLKISLYQGGARIAAAQNEPVIASRWDLEARKLKSPPTPKPTNG
;
A
#
# COMPACT_ATOMS: atom_id res chain seq x y z
N LEU A 1 -8.40 -16.72 -1.58
CA LEU A 1 -9.15 -17.81 -2.25
C LEU A 1 -10.51 -17.92 -1.60
N HIS A 2 -11.55 -17.64 -2.35
CA HIS A 2 -12.91 -17.51 -1.85
C HIS A 2 -13.84 -18.38 -2.70
N SER A 3 -14.85 -18.98 -2.06
CA SER A 3 -15.92 -19.68 -2.75
C SER A 3 -16.61 -18.76 -3.76
N PHE A 4 -17.01 -19.31 -4.89
CA PHE A 4 -17.67 -18.55 -5.97
C PHE A 4 -16.88 -17.34 -6.50
N SER A 5 -15.58 -17.25 -6.22
CA SER A 5 -14.74 -16.13 -6.65
C SER A 5 -14.57 -16.04 -8.18
N GLY A 6 -14.74 -17.15 -8.88
CA GLY A 6 -14.63 -17.31 -10.33
C GLY A 6 -15.93 -17.63 -11.06
N THR A 7 -17.09 -17.44 -10.43
CA THR A 7 -18.40 -17.78 -11.04
C THR A 7 -18.64 -17.05 -12.37
N SER A 8 -18.11 -15.84 -12.50
CA SER A 8 -18.16 -15.09 -13.75
C SER A 8 -16.90 -14.24 -13.92
N VAL A 9 -16.11 -14.54 -14.93
CA VAL A 9 -14.90 -13.77 -15.27
C VAL A 9 -15.20 -12.40 -15.89
N ARG A 10 -16.45 -12.21 -16.39
CA ARG A 10 -16.90 -10.95 -17.00
C ARG A 10 -17.56 -10.00 -15.99
N SER A 11 -17.81 -10.44 -14.79
CA SER A 11 -18.51 -9.65 -13.76
C SER A 11 -17.52 -9.10 -12.75
N THR A 12 -17.47 -7.79 -12.59
CA THR A 12 -16.69 -7.13 -11.53
C THR A 12 -17.28 -7.33 -10.13
N LYS A 13 -18.42 -8.02 -10.00
CA LYS A 13 -19.01 -8.43 -8.72
C LYS A 13 -18.32 -9.66 -8.11
N THR A 14 -17.53 -10.39 -8.91
CA THR A 14 -16.71 -11.52 -8.46
C THR A 14 -15.24 -11.12 -8.44
N TRP A 15 -14.44 -11.73 -7.57
CA TRP A 15 -13.04 -11.35 -7.41
C TRP A 15 -12.23 -11.50 -8.69
N LEU A 16 -12.41 -12.59 -9.43
CA LEU A 16 -11.69 -12.79 -10.68
C LEU A 16 -11.95 -11.65 -11.68
N GLY A 17 -13.21 -11.35 -11.93
CA GLY A 17 -13.58 -10.29 -12.86
C GLY A 17 -13.13 -8.92 -12.40
N ALA A 18 -13.18 -8.65 -11.07
CA ALA A 18 -12.69 -7.41 -10.50
C ALA A 18 -11.17 -7.25 -10.68
N PHE A 19 -10.38 -8.29 -10.42
CA PHE A 19 -8.93 -8.25 -10.61
C PHE A 19 -8.55 -8.05 -12.08
N ILE A 20 -9.18 -8.79 -13.01
CA ILE A 20 -8.91 -8.62 -14.43
C ILE A 20 -9.28 -7.22 -14.91
N ALA A 21 -10.42 -6.68 -14.46
CA ALA A 21 -10.84 -5.32 -14.81
C ALA A 21 -9.89 -4.24 -14.28
N GLN A 22 -9.18 -4.51 -13.18
CA GLN A 22 -8.14 -3.64 -12.62
C GLN A 22 -6.74 -3.86 -13.22
N GLY A 23 -6.61 -4.71 -14.24
CA GLY A 23 -5.34 -4.92 -14.95
C GLY A 23 -4.42 -5.97 -14.34
N TYR A 24 -4.89 -6.83 -13.45
CA TYR A 24 -4.09 -7.95 -12.95
C TYR A 24 -3.79 -8.94 -14.08
N CYS A 25 -2.52 -9.32 -14.24
CA CYS A 25 -2.05 -10.19 -15.31
C CYS A 25 -2.47 -11.66 -15.15
N ALA A 26 -2.69 -12.11 -13.91
CA ALA A 26 -3.04 -13.49 -13.62
C ALA A 26 -3.80 -13.61 -12.31
N THR A 27 -4.73 -14.55 -12.24
CA THR A 27 -5.52 -14.82 -11.04
C THR A 27 -6.07 -16.25 -11.05
N VAL A 28 -6.39 -16.78 -9.88
CA VAL A 28 -7.05 -18.07 -9.70
C VAL A 28 -8.31 -17.90 -8.87
N GLY A 29 -9.31 -18.75 -9.09
CA GLY A 29 -10.55 -18.71 -8.34
C GLY A 29 -11.36 -19.99 -8.46
N ASN A 30 -12.48 -20.02 -7.77
CA ASN A 30 -13.38 -21.18 -7.73
C ASN A 30 -14.74 -20.80 -8.30
N VAL A 31 -15.26 -21.63 -9.20
CA VAL A 31 -16.58 -21.43 -9.80
C VAL A 31 -17.69 -21.80 -8.83
N TYR A 32 -17.43 -22.74 -7.94
CA TYR A 32 -18.35 -23.23 -6.93
C TYR A 32 -17.69 -23.27 -5.55
N GLU A 33 -18.37 -23.84 -4.54
CA GLU A 33 -17.83 -24.04 -3.20
C GLU A 33 -16.78 -25.18 -3.19
N PRO A 34 -15.47 -24.87 -3.06
CA PRO A 34 -14.43 -25.88 -3.16
C PRO A 34 -14.18 -26.58 -1.83
N TYR A 35 -14.74 -26.09 -0.72
CA TYR A 35 -14.25 -26.33 0.62
C TYR A 35 -12.73 -26.08 0.69
N LEU A 36 -12.08 -26.35 1.80
CA LEU A 36 -10.62 -26.16 1.90
C LEU A 36 -9.84 -27.23 1.13
N GLU A 37 -10.44 -28.40 0.93
CA GLU A 37 -9.79 -29.56 0.32
C GLU A 37 -9.50 -29.36 -1.17
N HIS A 38 -10.37 -28.67 -1.90
CA HIS A 38 -10.26 -28.48 -3.35
C HIS A 38 -9.79 -27.07 -3.76
N THR A 39 -9.53 -26.20 -2.79
CA THR A 39 -9.00 -24.86 -3.03
C THR A 39 -7.51 -24.91 -3.39
N HIS A 40 -7.07 -24.11 -4.35
CA HIS A 40 -5.64 -23.93 -4.63
C HIS A 40 -4.86 -23.68 -3.35
N ARG A 41 -3.72 -24.30 -3.20
CA ARG A 41 -2.81 -24.13 -2.05
C ARG A 41 -1.96 -22.86 -2.25
N PRO A 42 -2.28 -21.73 -1.60
CA PRO A 42 -1.64 -20.45 -1.91
C PRO A 42 -0.14 -20.44 -1.60
N HIS A 43 0.29 -21.16 -0.57
CA HIS A 43 1.69 -21.27 -0.23
C HIS A 43 2.51 -22.04 -1.29
N VAL A 44 1.93 -23.07 -1.92
CA VAL A 44 2.58 -23.82 -3.02
C VAL A 44 2.65 -22.95 -4.27
N LEU A 45 1.54 -22.28 -4.63
CA LEU A 45 1.47 -21.36 -5.77
C LEU A 45 2.51 -20.26 -5.66
N LEU A 46 2.54 -19.58 -4.52
CA LEU A 46 3.47 -18.46 -4.31
C LEU A 46 4.93 -18.95 -4.23
N ALA A 47 5.22 -20.06 -3.55
CA ALA A 47 6.57 -20.60 -3.47
C ALA A 47 7.13 -20.93 -4.86
N HIS A 48 6.31 -21.56 -5.73
CA HIS A 48 6.75 -21.88 -7.09
C HIS A 48 6.99 -20.63 -7.95
N LEU A 49 6.09 -19.65 -7.89
CA LEU A 49 6.28 -18.37 -8.57
C LEU A 49 7.54 -17.63 -8.08
N MET A 50 7.76 -17.60 -6.78
CA MET A 50 8.93 -16.92 -6.18
C MET A 50 10.25 -17.62 -6.51
N SER A 51 10.23 -18.93 -6.80
CA SER A 51 11.40 -19.68 -7.29
C SER A 51 11.68 -19.46 -8.78
N GLY A 52 10.90 -18.62 -9.46
CA GLY A 52 11.03 -18.32 -10.89
C GLY A 52 10.23 -19.22 -11.82
N GLY A 53 9.35 -20.06 -11.27
CA GLY A 53 8.42 -20.89 -12.03
C GLY A 53 7.36 -20.05 -12.77
N SER A 54 6.71 -20.66 -13.78
CA SER A 54 5.63 -20.01 -14.51
C SER A 54 4.29 -20.10 -13.79
N PHE A 55 3.36 -19.24 -14.18
CA PHE A 55 2.00 -19.25 -13.62
C PHE A 55 1.28 -20.57 -13.86
N GLY A 56 1.38 -21.13 -15.06
CA GLY A 56 0.77 -22.42 -15.37
C GLY A 56 1.31 -23.56 -14.53
N GLU A 57 2.63 -23.64 -14.34
CA GLU A 57 3.27 -24.63 -13.45
C GLU A 57 2.81 -24.43 -12.00
N ALA A 58 2.79 -23.18 -11.52
CA ALA A 58 2.36 -22.84 -10.17
C ALA A 58 0.90 -23.23 -9.89
N VAL A 59 0.01 -22.97 -10.87
CA VAL A 59 -1.40 -23.40 -10.82
C VAL A 59 -1.50 -24.92 -10.74
N ALA A 60 -0.83 -25.64 -11.65
CA ALA A 60 -0.88 -27.10 -11.68
C ALA A 60 -0.40 -27.72 -10.36
N LEU A 61 0.70 -27.24 -9.80
CA LEU A 61 1.26 -27.74 -8.53
C LEU A 61 0.40 -27.39 -7.32
N SER A 62 -0.29 -26.24 -7.34
CA SER A 62 -1.10 -25.78 -6.22
C SER A 62 -2.52 -26.34 -6.21
N THR A 63 -2.98 -26.94 -7.33
CA THR A 63 -4.33 -27.49 -7.49
C THR A 63 -4.38 -28.89 -6.88
N PRO A 64 -5.13 -29.12 -5.78
CA PRO A 64 -5.18 -30.43 -5.13
C PRO A 64 -6.04 -31.45 -5.88
N SER A 65 -6.93 -30.99 -6.76
CA SER A 65 -7.89 -31.81 -7.47
C SER A 65 -8.09 -31.32 -8.91
N LEU A 66 -7.66 -32.10 -9.89
CA LEU A 66 -7.74 -31.75 -11.31
C LEU A 66 -9.18 -31.75 -11.87
N SER A 67 -10.10 -32.41 -11.21
CA SER A 67 -11.49 -32.57 -11.67
C SER A 67 -12.46 -31.63 -10.94
N TRP A 68 -11.97 -30.62 -10.22
CA TRP A 68 -12.81 -29.67 -9.52
C TRP A 68 -13.01 -28.37 -10.35
N GLN A 69 -14.05 -27.63 -10.02
CA GLN A 69 -14.45 -26.39 -10.70
C GLN A 69 -13.57 -25.19 -10.29
N SER A 70 -12.29 -25.30 -10.52
CA SER A 70 -11.33 -24.21 -10.38
C SER A 70 -11.02 -23.58 -11.73
N VAL A 71 -10.70 -22.31 -11.70
CA VAL A 71 -10.37 -21.54 -12.90
C VAL A 71 -9.09 -20.75 -12.66
N ALA A 72 -8.21 -20.74 -13.66
CA ALA A 72 -7.03 -19.90 -13.71
C ALA A 72 -7.10 -19.01 -14.97
N ILE A 73 -6.81 -17.73 -14.82
CA ILE A 73 -6.82 -16.75 -15.90
C ILE A 73 -5.49 -16.04 -15.90
N GLY A 74 -4.84 -16.00 -17.06
CA GLY A 74 -3.56 -15.38 -17.29
C GLY A 74 -2.73 -16.18 -18.27
N ASP A 75 -1.62 -15.62 -18.71
CA ASP A 75 -0.66 -16.34 -19.54
C ASP A 75 0.00 -17.46 -18.72
N PRO A 76 -0.11 -18.76 -19.12
CA PRO A 76 0.52 -19.86 -18.39
C PRO A 76 2.05 -19.76 -18.37
N LEU A 77 2.68 -19.06 -19.29
CA LEU A 77 4.14 -18.85 -19.34
C LEU A 77 4.58 -17.59 -18.56
N TYR A 78 3.64 -16.84 -18.01
CA TYR A 78 3.95 -15.65 -17.22
C TYR A 78 4.81 -16.00 -15.99
N ARG A 79 5.93 -15.28 -15.84
CA ARG A 79 6.92 -15.44 -14.75
C ARG A 79 7.08 -14.09 -14.03
N PRO A 80 6.28 -13.81 -12.97
CA PRO A 80 6.28 -12.51 -12.30
C PRO A 80 7.61 -12.15 -11.62
N PHE A 81 8.41 -13.15 -11.24
CA PHE A 81 9.68 -12.96 -10.54
C PHE A 81 10.91 -13.33 -11.40
N LYS A 82 10.79 -13.19 -12.73
CA LYS A 82 11.89 -13.50 -13.66
C LYS A 82 13.08 -12.57 -13.47
N VAL A 83 12.82 -11.28 -13.22
CA VAL A 83 13.87 -10.28 -13.03
C VAL A 83 14.31 -10.28 -11.57
N SER A 84 15.59 -10.58 -11.33
CA SER A 84 16.15 -10.59 -9.98
C SER A 84 16.19 -9.19 -9.34
N LEU A 85 16.23 -9.11 -8.01
CA LEU A 85 16.35 -7.84 -7.31
C LEU A 85 17.64 -7.09 -7.72
N ALA A 86 18.73 -7.82 -7.89
CA ALA A 86 20.01 -7.24 -8.34
C ALA A 86 19.92 -6.60 -9.74
N GLU A 87 19.14 -7.19 -10.64
CA GLU A 87 18.87 -6.61 -11.96
C GLU A 87 17.95 -5.39 -11.89
N GLN A 88 16.91 -5.45 -11.06
CA GLN A 88 16.02 -4.29 -10.83
C GLN A 88 16.77 -3.08 -10.28
N LEU A 89 17.74 -3.30 -9.38
CA LEU A 89 18.57 -2.25 -8.78
C LEU A 89 19.60 -1.64 -9.74
N LYS A 90 19.88 -2.29 -10.86
CA LYS A 90 20.75 -1.75 -11.93
C LYS A 90 20.00 -0.82 -12.88
N SER A 91 18.68 -0.80 -12.86
CA SER A 91 17.89 0.09 -13.70
C SER A 91 18.22 1.54 -13.40
N SER A 92 18.50 2.31 -14.44
CA SER A 92 18.69 3.77 -14.38
C SER A 92 17.36 4.53 -14.45
N GLU A 93 16.25 3.82 -14.66
CA GLU A 93 14.92 4.40 -14.72
C GLU A 93 14.45 4.77 -13.32
N VAL A 94 14.11 6.04 -13.12
CA VAL A 94 13.52 6.53 -11.87
C VAL A 94 12.01 6.32 -11.94
N SER A 95 11.52 5.38 -11.15
CA SER A 95 10.08 5.07 -11.11
C SER A 95 9.69 4.56 -9.71
N THR A 96 8.41 4.51 -9.43
CA THR A 96 7.88 3.90 -8.21
C THR A 96 8.36 2.44 -8.06
N PHE A 97 8.56 1.72 -9.17
CA PHE A 97 9.06 0.34 -9.13
C PHE A 97 10.51 0.24 -8.69
N THR A 98 11.37 1.20 -9.08
CA THR A 98 12.75 1.27 -8.58
C THR A 98 12.80 1.61 -7.10
N ASP A 99 11.91 2.45 -6.61
CA ASP A 99 11.76 2.71 -5.17
C ASP A 99 11.42 1.43 -4.41
N TYR A 100 10.47 0.63 -4.89
CA TYR A 100 10.13 -0.67 -4.28
C TYR A 100 11.30 -1.65 -4.30
N ALA A 101 12.10 -1.68 -5.37
CA ALA A 101 13.32 -2.49 -5.41
C ALA A 101 14.32 -2.03 -4.33
N CYS A 102 14.54 -0.73 -4.19
CA CYS A 102 15.38 -0.18 -3.12
C CYS A 102 14.86 -0.51 -1.71
N LEU A 103 13.53 -0.40 -1.48
CA LEU A 103 12.92 -0.77 -0.21
C LEU A 103 13.09 -2.26 0.12
N ARG A 104 12.99 -3.14 -0.88
CA ARG A 104 13.26 -4.58 -0.71
C ARG A 104 14.71 -4.83 -0.32
N GLU A 105 15.65 -4.16 -0.96
CA GLU A 105 17.07 -4.28 -0.63
C GLU A 105 17.38 -3.76 0.77
N ILE A 106 16.86 -2.60 1.15
CA ILE A 106 16.98 -2.07 2.52
C ILE A 106 16.47 -3.09 3.55
N ASN A 107 15.32 -3.72 3.30
CA ASN A 107 14.77 -4.73 4.20
C ASN A 107 15.61 -6.02 4.25
N ARG A 108 16.21 -6.42 3.11
CA ARG A 108 17.14 -7.54 3.06
C ARG A 108 18.39 -7.25 3.90
N MET A 109 19.02 -6.09 3.69
CA MET A 109 20.20 -5.67 4.43
C MET A 109 19.91 -5.56 5.93
N LEU A 110 18.79 -4.95 6.31
CA LEU A 110 18.39 -4.84 7.72
C LEU A 110 18.30 -6.22 8.40
N LYS A 111 17.78 -7.22 7.68
CA LYS A 111 17.61 -8.58 8.20
C LYS A 111 18.93 -9.38 8.25
N GLN A 112 19.81 -9.19 7.28
CA GLN A 112 21.01 -10.02 7.08
C GLN A 112 22.28 -9.36 7.61
N GLU A 113 22.38 -8.04 7.55
CA GLU A 113 23.59 -7.27 7.79
C GLU A 113 23.46 -6.28 8.97
N GLY A 114 22.21 -6.01 9.40
CA GLY A 114 21.90 -5.10 10.51
C GLY A 114 21.49 -3.70 10.07
N SER A 115 21.26 -2.83 11.07
CA SER A 115 20.70 -1.50 10.87
C SER A 115 21.68 -0.52 10.20
N GLU A 116 22.94 -0.53 10.57
CA GLU A 116 23.93 0.45 10.09
C GLU A 116 24.15 0.37 8.59
N PRO A 117 24.44 -0.81 7.96
CA PRO A 117 24.52 -0.93 6.50
C PRO A 117 23.20 -0.57 5.79
N ALA A 118 22.07 -0.96 6.36
CA ALA A 118 20.75 -0.65 5.79
C ALA A 118 20.48 0.87 5.77
N ILE A 119 20.84 1.59 6.83
CA ILE A 119 20.74 3.06 6.92
C ILE A 119 21.67 3.72 5.90
N ALA A 120 22.92 3.28 5.81
CA ALA A 120 23.89 3.83 4.89
C ALA A 120 23.41 3.69 3.43
N TYR A 121 22.91 2.51 3.08
CA TYR A 121 22.34 2.25 1.75
C TYR A 121 21.08 3.10 1.50
N ALA A 122 20.12 3.12 2.42
CA ALA A 122 18.89 3.89 2.32
C ALA A 122 19.19 5.39 2.14
N ARG A 123 20.14 5.94 2.91
CA ARG A 123 20.60 7.32 2.79
C ARG A 123 21.20 7.61 1.42
N SER A 124 22.07 6.74 0.94
CA SER A 124 22.69 6.88 -0.39
C SER A 124 21.62 6.92 -1.49
N LYS A 125 20.63 6.03 -1.43
CA LYS A 125 19.54 5.99 -2.40
C LYS A 125 18.62 7.20 -2.30
N PHE A 126 18.29 7.64 -1.10
CA PHE A 126 17.49 8.85 -0.90
C PHE A 126 18.17 10.12 -1.43
N ILE A 127 19.50 10.23 -1.29
CA ILE A 127 20.25 11.37 -1.84
C ILE A 127 20.28 11.33 -3.37
N SER A 128 20.45 10.15 -3.98
CA SER A 128 20.52 10.02 -5.44
C SER A 128 19.15 10.08 -6.13
N GLN A 129 18.11 9.61 -5.47
CA GLN A 129 16.72 9.53 -5.97
C GLN A 129 15.75 9.86 -4.86
N PRO A 130 15.53 11.15 -4.51
CA PRO A 130 14.61 11.53 -3.44
C PRO A 130 13.19 11.09 -3.76
N SER A 131 12.58 10.31 -2.85
CA SER A 131 11.16 9.95 -2.92
C SER A 131 10.56 9.87 -1.53
N LEU A 132 9.23 10.02 -1.41
CA LEU A 132 8.52 9.91 -0.13
C LEU A 132 8.66 8.51 0.48
N ALA A 133 8.68 7.48 -0.35
CA ALA A 133 8.80 6.10 0.11
C ALA A 133 10.17 5.83 0.74
N LEU A 134 11.24 6.29 0.10
CA LEU A 134 12.62 6.18 0.62
C LEU A 134 12.82 7.07 1.85
N ALA A 135 12.31 8.31 1.83
CA ALA A 135 12.34 9.22 2.97
C ALA A 135 11.69 8.60 4.21
N TYR A 136 10.47 8.08 4.04
CA TYR A 136 9.73 7.46 5.14
C TYR A 136 10.46 6.22 5.70
N ARG A 137 10.99 5.37 4.82
CA ARG A 137 11.75 4.19 5.26
C ARG A 137 13.03 4.56 5.99
N LEU A 138 13.79 5.52 5.49
CA LEU A 138 15.01 6.01 6.14
C LEU A 138 14.69 6.64 7.50
N ALA A 139 13.64 7.44 7.59
CA ALA A 139 13.19 8.02 8.85
C ALA A 139 12.80 6.95 9.89
N GLN A 140 12.11 5.88 9.46
CA GLN A 140 11.80 4.75 10.35
C GLN A 140 13.06 4.06 10.88
N LEU A 141 14.07 3.88 10.03
CA LEU A 141 15.34 3.30 10.43
C LEU A 141 16.08 4.21 11.43
N TYR A 142 16.11 5.52 11.20
CA TYR A 142 16.70 6.45 12.15
C TYR A 142 15.98 6.43 13.51
N ALA A 143 14.67 6.46 13.51
CA ALA A 143 13.90 6.41 14.76
C ALA A 143 14.08 5.07 15.51
N SER A 144 14.26 3.95 14.79
CA SER A 144 14.57 2.66 15.46
C SER A 144 15.92 2.65 16.15
N GLU A 145 16.83 3.56 15.79
CA GLU A 145 18.14 3.79 16.43
C GLU A 145 18.12 4.99 17.39
N ALA A 146 16.93 5.45 17.79
CA ALA A 146 16.73 6.64 18.65
C ALA A 146 17.36 7.94 18.08
N LYS A 147 17.44 8.03 16.75
CA LYS A 147 17.93 9.20 16.00
C LYS A 147 16.75 10.01 15.46
N ASP A 148 15.89 10.51 16.36
CA ASP A 148 14.64 11.16 16.01
C ASP A 148 14.84 12.46 15.24
N ARG A 149 15.91 13.21 15.54
CA ARG A 149 16.24 14.45 14.82
C ARG A 149 16.55 14.17 13.34
N GLU A 150 17.36 13.15 13.06
CA GLU A 150 17.68 12.72 11.70
C GLU A 150 16.44 12.19 10.97
N ALA A 151 15.56 11.49 11.66
CA ALA A 151 14.30 11.03 11.11
C ALA A 151 13.40 12.20 10.66
N VAL A 152 13.30 13.24 11.49
CA VAL A 152 12.55 14.47 11.16
C VAL A 152 13.20 15.21 9.99
N GLU A 153 14.52 15.37 9.96
CA GLU A 153 15.24 16.06 8.88
C GLU A 153 14.95 15.43 7.52
N VAL A 154 14.99 14.09 7.42
CA VAL A 154 14.69 13.38 6.16
C VAL A 154 13.25 13.64 5.71
N LEU A 155 12.30 13.72 6.64
CA LEU A 155 10.89 13.93 6.31
C LEU A 155 10.54 15.38 5.98
N LYS A 156 11.44 16.33 6.21
CA LYS A 156 11.23 17.74 5.81
C LYS A 156 11.08 17.92 4.30
N ILE A 157 11.46 16.94 3.47
CA ILE A 157 11.21 16.94 2.03
C ILE A 157 9.72 17.17 1.71
N ILE A 158 8.83 16.70 2.56
CA ILE A 158 7.38 16.85 2.38
C ILE A 158 6.92 18.32 2.38
N ARG A 159 7.67 19.22 3.00
CA ARG A 159 7.37 20.66 3.03
C ARG A 159 7.47 21.33 1.66
N PHE A 160 8.25 20.73 0.75
CA PHE A 160 8.45 21.26 -0.60
C PHE A 160 7.41 20.72 -1.60
N MET A 161 6.55 19.80 -1.16
CA MET A 161 5.51 19.21 -1.98
C MET A 161 4.20 19.97 -1.79
N THR A 162 3.78 20.67 -2.83
CA THR A 162 2.53 21.46 -2.83
C THR A 162 1.31 20.64 -3.21
N ARG A 163 1.51 19.50 -3.87
CA ARG A 163 0.47 18.53 -4.26
C ARG A 163 1.00 17.12 -4.11
N PHE A 164 0.10 16.20 -3.82
CA PHE A 164 0.40 14.77 -3.72
C PHE A 164 -0.32 14.01 -4.84
N SER A 165 0.32 12.96 -5.33
CA SER A 165 -0.36 11.99 -6.18
C SER A 165 -1.41 11.23 -5.35
N SER A 166 -2.52 10.82 -5.98
CA SER A 166 -3.52 9.96 -5.34
C SER A 166 -2.92 8.69 -4.76
N ASP A 167 -1.89 8.15 -5.41
CA ASP A 167 -1.17 6.95 -4.96
C ASP A 167 -0.36 7.19 -3.67
N ASP A 168 0.01 8.43 -3.39
CA ASP A 168 0.81 8.81 -2.22
C ASP A 168 -0.03 9.17 -0.99
N PHE A 169 -1.33 9.43 -1.12
CA PHE A 169 -2.16 9.94 0.00
C PHE A 169 -2.06 9.11 1.27
N VAL A 170 -2.09 7.78 1.14
CA VAL A 170 -1.97 6.87 2.30
C VAL A 170 -0.57 6.93 2.92
N LEU A 171 0.47 7.06 2.09
CA LEU A 171 1.85 7.21 2.56
C LEU A 171 2.04 8.55 3.27
N VAL A 172 1.53 9.63 2.70
CA VAL A 172 1.58 10.98 3.29
C VAL A 172 0.85 11.03 4.63
N GLN A 173 -0.31 10.36 4.75
CA GLN A 173 -1.00 10.20 6.04
C GLN A 173 -0.13 9.45 7.07
N LYS A 174 0.55 8.37 6.65
CA LYS A 174 1.47 7.64 7.53
C LYS A 174 2.64 8.50 7.98
N ILE A 175 3.21 9.31 7.08
CA ILE A 175 4.28 10.26 7.41
C ILE A 175 3.80 11.29 8.43
N ALA A 176 2.62 11.87 8.25
CA ALA A 176 2.04 12.81 9.21
C ALA A 176 1.87 12.19 10.61
N ASN A 177 1.31 10.98 10.68
CA ASN A 177 1.18 10.25 11.95
C ASN A 177 2.53 9.93 12.58
N PHE A 178 3.55 9.66 11.78
CA PHE A 178 4.89 9.37 12.26
C PHE A 178 5.57 10.63 12.79
N LEU A 179 5.47 11.75 12.09
CA LEU A 179 5.94 13.05 12.55
C LEU A 179 5.30 13.46 13.88
N HIS A 180 3.99 13.24 14.03
CA HIS A 180 3.32 13.49 15.31
C HIS A 180 3.90 12.65 16.46
N LYS A 181 4.30 11.41 16.21
CA LYS A 181 4.97 10.55 17.20
C LYS A 181 6.37 11.02 17.56
N LEU A 182 7.01 11.79 16.68
CA LEU A 182 8.32 12.41 16.87
C LEU A 182 8.22 13.84 17.41
N ASP A 183 7.10 14.20 18.03
CA ASP A 183 6.80 15.54 18.59
C ASP A 183 6.74 16.67 17.55
N GLU A 184 6.68 16.35 16.26
CA GLU A 184 6.50 17.31 15.15
C GLU A 184 5.01 17.51 14.79
N GLY A 185 4.20 17.79 15.82
CA GLY A 185 2.74 17.85 15.69
C GLY A 185 2.24 18.97 14.80
N GLU A 186 2.89 20.14 14.78
CA GLU A 186 2.55 21.25 13.89
C GLU A 186 2.74 20.86 12.41
N MET A 187 3.87 20.24 12.10
CA MET A 187 4.14 19.75 10.74
C MET A 187 3.11 18.68 10.33
N ALA A 188 2.80 17.75 11.22
CA ALA A 188 1.78 16.74 10.99
C ALA A 188 0.40 17.36 10.72
N LEU A 189 0.01 18.36 11.49
CA LEU A 189 -1.26 19.05 11.31
C LEU A 189 -1.34 19.78 9.95
N ASN A 190 -0.27 20.41 9.52
CA ASN A 190 -0.20 21.08 8.22
C ASN A 190 -0.31 20.07 7.06
N ILE A 191 0.29 18.89 7.18
CA ILE A 191 0.12 17.82 6.19
C ILE A 191 -1.34 17.38 6.10
N TYR A 192 -2.03 17.22 7.23
CA TYR A 192 -3.45 16.88 7.23
C TYR A 192 -4.33 17.96 6.60
N LYS A 193 -4.02 19.24 6.84
CA LYS A 193 -4.71 20.36 6.18
C LYS A 193 -4.58 20.26 4.66
N ASN A 194 -3.36 20.06 4.16
CA ASN A 194 -3.10 19.96 2.72
C ASN A 194 -3.80 18.73 2.10
N LEU A 195 -3.71 17.55 2.74
CA LEU A 195 -4.38 16.35 2.25
C LEU A 195 -5.90 16.51 2.16
N LEU A 196 -6.52 17.20 3.12
CA LEU A 196 -7.97 17.38 3.14
C LEU A 196 -8.46 18.40 2.08
N GLU A 197 -7.56 19.18 1.45
CA GLU A 197 -7.85 20.07 0.32
C GLU A 197 -7.83 19.33 -1.02
N GLU A 198 -7.28 18.10 -1.07
CA GLU A 198 -7.24 17.32 -2.31
C GLU A 198 -8.63 16.87 -2.77
N ARG A 199 -8.88 16.98 -4.09
CA ARG A 199 -10.21 16.75 -4.68
C ARG A 199 -10.54 15.29 -4.89
N GLU A 200 -9.53 14.45 -5.09
CA GLU A 200 -9.68 13.04 -5.50
C GLU A 200 -9.68 12.04 -4.32
N LEU A 201 -10.02 12.51 -3.13
CA LEU A 201 -10.09 11.65 -1.95
C LEU A 201 -11.32 10.75 -1.99
N ASP A 202 -11.12 9.45 -1.94
CA ASP A 202 -12.22 8.53 -1.71
C ASP A 202 -12.86 8.72 -0.33
N LYS A 203 -14.10 8.28 -0.18
CA LYS A 203 -14.89 8.51 1.04
C LYS A 203 -14.23 7.89 2.29
N GLN A 204 -13.66 6.71 2.19
CA GLN A 204 -13.08 6.02 3.35
C GLN A 204 -11.77 6.68 3.79
N LEU A 205 -10.93 7.04 2.83
CA LEU A 205 -9.71 7.78 3.10
C LEU A 205 -10.04 9.15 3.73
N LYS A 206 -11.02 9.87 3.19
CA LYS A 206 -11.47 11.17 3.72
C LYS A 206 -11.94 11.07 5.18
N ILE A 207 -12.70 10.03 5.51
CA ILE A 207 -13.09 9.76 6.91
C ILE A 207 -11.85 9.51 7.77
N SER A 208 -10.91 8.69 7.31
CA SER A 208 -9.66 8.41 8.02
C SER A 208 -8.82 9.67 8.25
N LEU A 209 -8.72 10.53 7.24
CA LEU A 209 -8.00 11.80 7.32
C LEU A 209 -8.65 12.74 8.34
N TYR A 210 -9.96 12.94 8.29
CA TYR A 210 -10.66 13.77 9.27
C TYR A 210 -10.49 13.26 10.69
N GLN A 211 -10.58 11.96 10.92
CA GLN A 211 -10.40 11.37 12.26
C GLN A 211 -8.96 11.46 12.77
N GLY A 212 -7.99 11.19 11.88
CA GLY A 212 -6.56 11.31 12.21
C GLY A 212 -6.18 12.75 12.49
N GLY A 213 -6.59 13.66 11.60
CA GLY A 213 -6.33 15.08 11.72
C GLY A 213 -6.97 15.72 12.97
N ALA A 214 -8.20 15.34 13.30
CA ALA A 214 -8.87 15.84 14.51
C ALA A 214 -8.12 15.48 15.79
N ARG A 215 -7.57 14.27 15.88
CA ARG A 215 -6.73 13.85 17.03
C ARG A 215 -5.45 14.68 17.13
N ILE A 216 -4.78 14.93 16.01
CA ILE A 216 -3.55 15.74 15.99
C ILE A 216 -3.89 17.20 16.29
N ALA A 217 -4.95 17.76 15.73
CA ALA A 217 -5.39 19.12 16.02
C ALA A 217 -5.69 19.32 17.52
N ALA A 218 -6.38 18.37 18.15
CA ALA A 218 -6.62 18.40 19.59
C ALA A 218 -5.32 18.37 20.41
N ALA A 219 -4.35 17.53 20.02
CA ALA A 219 -3.04 17.46 20.67
C ALA A 219 -2.21 18.75 20.48
N GLN A 220 -2.46 19.53 19.41
CA GLN A 220 -1.79 20.80 19.13
C GLN A 220 -2.57 22.01 19.66
N ASN A 221 -3.52 21.81 20.59
CA ASN A 221 -4.38 22.89 21.16
C ASN A 221 -5.18 23.68 20.11
N GLU A 222 -5.61 23.01 19.05
CA GLU A 222 -6.47 23.56 17.98
C GLU A 222 -7.90 23.01 18.07
N PRO A 223 -8.68 23.34 19.12
CA PRO A 223 -9.98 22.70 19.40
C PRO A 223 -11.04 22.99 18.35
N VAL A 224 -10.94 24.14 17.68
CA VAL A 224 -11.89 24.52 16.62
C VAL A 224 -11.71 23.62 15.40
N ILE A 225 -10.48 23.38 14.99
CA ILE A 225 -10.15 22.48 13.88
C ILE A 225 -10.53 21.03 14.24
N ALA A 226 -10.18 20.59 15.44
CA ALA A 226 -10.48 19.25 15.92
C ALA A 226 -11.99 18.96 15.91
N SER A 227 -12.81 19.87 16.46
CA SER A 227 -14.26 19.72 16.50
C SER A 227 -14.88 19.75 15.10
N ARG A 228 -14.42 20.65 14.22
CA ARG A 228 -14.88 20.72 12.82
C ARG A 228 -14.61 19.43 12.08
N TRP A 229 -13.39 18.89 12.18
CA TRP A 229 -13.01 17.68 11.48
C TRP A 229 -13.70 16.42 12.02
N ASP A 230 -13.92 16.33 13.34
CA ASP A 230 -14.71 15.24 13.90
C ASP A 230 -16.18 15.28 13.41
N LEU A 231 -16.77 16.46 13.31
CA LEU A 231 -18.10 16.62 12.75
C LEU A 231 -18.17 16.17 11.28
N GLU A 232 -17.19 16.55 10.46
CA GLU A 232 -17.15 16.14 9.04
C GLU A 232 -16.97 14.61 8.90
N ALA A 233 -16.14 14.00 9.74
CA ALA A 233 -16.00 12.54 9.77
C ALA A 233 -17.33 11.83 10.11
N ARG A 234 -18.09 12.36 11.08
CA ARG A 234 -19.41 11.83 11.46
C ARG A 234 -20.43 11.99 10.34
N LYS A 235 -20.49 13.15 9.67
CA LYS A 235 -21.39 13.38 8.53
C LYS A 235 -21.13 12.38 7.40
N LEU A 236 -19.87 12.11 7.08
CA LEU A 236 -19.51 11.16 6.04
C LEU A 236 -19.86 9.70 6.40
N LYS A 237 -19.88 9.35 7.69
CA LYS A 237 -20.25 8.02 8.18
C LYS A 237 -21.77 7.79 8.19
N SER A 238 -22.56 8.85 8.33
CA SER A 238 -24.02 8.73 8.36
C SER A 238 -24.55 8.23 7.01
N PRO A 239 -25.55 7.34 7.00
CA PRO A 239 -26.22 6.94 5.78
C PRO A 239 -26.84 8.16 5.10
N PRO A 240 -26.91 8.20 3.76
CA PRO A 240 -27.57 9.29 3.06
C PRO A 240 -29.03 9.42 3.55
N THR A 241 -29.42 10.63 3.93
CA THR A 241 -30.81 10.92 4.30
C THR A 241 -31.70 10.54 3.11
N PRO A 242 -32.77 9.73 3.30
CA PRO A 242 -33.66 9.40 2.20
C PRO A 242 -34.21 10.71 1.61
N LYS A 243 -34.12 10.84 0.28
CA LYS A 243 -34.77 11.96 -0.41
C LYS A 243 -36.27 11.92 -0.07
N PRO A 244 -36.89 13.05 0.24
CA PRO A 244 -38.34 13.09 0.40
C PRO A 244 -38.96 12.57 -0.89
N THR A 245 -39.73 11.49 -0.79
CA THR A 245 -40.61 11.02 -1.84
C THR A 245 -41.66 12.08 -2.01
N ASN A 246 -41.54 12.91 -3.06
CA ASN A 246 -42.66 13.75 -3.49
C ASN A 246 -43.79 12.81 -3.87
N GLY A 247 -44.84 12.81 -3.03
CA GLY A 247 -46.13 12.18 -3.31
C GLY A 247 -46.89 12.94 -4.41
#